data_70178e907d46103468972de4247e31ce
#
_entry.id   70178e907d46103468972de4247e31ce
#
_cell.length_a   1.000
_cell.length_b   1.000
_cell.length_c   1.000
_cell.angle_alpha   90.00
_cell.angle_beta   90.00
_cell.angle_gamma   90.00
#
_symmetry.space_group_name_H-M   'P 1'
#
loop_
_entity.id
_entity.type
_entity.pdbx_description
1 polymer ?
#
loop_
_entity_poly.entity_id
_entity_poly.type
_entity_poly.pdbx_seq_one_letter_code
_entity_poly.pdbx_strand_id
1 'polypeptide(L)'
;MKSEQVIQRLSTTPEASIENLQEHRYWLQCERAYTYQPIYRTDGRLMAIEILTLVTHPSNPTQRIAPDRYFAEVAVRQRLDVLEEQLRMLATKQPFFEQHDILASVNVDGPTLLALRQNAKLQALIATLPWVRFELVEHVRLPQDSSFASICEYGPLWLDDFGTGMANFSRSEEH
;
A
#
# COMPACT_ATOMS: atom_id res chain seq x y z
N MET A 1 -22.56 -34.04 -20.30
CA MET A 1 -22.48 -32.60 -19.94
C MET A 1 -21.36 -32.23 -18.95
N LYS A 2 -20.44 -33.11 -18.64
CA LYS A 2 -19.27 -32.76 -17.79
C LYS A 2 -17.94 -32.68 -18.53
N SER A 3 -17.92 -32.93 -19.82
CA SER A 3 -16.67 -33.00 -20.62
C SER A 3 -16.32 -31.68 -21.35
N GLU A 4 -17.29 -30.79 -21.55
CA GLU A 4 -17.04 -29.54 -22.28
C GLU A 4 -16.46 -28.40 -21.41
N GLN A 5 -16.67 -28.44 -20.10
CA GLN A 5 -16.10 -27.41 -19.20
C GLN A 5 -14.62 -27.61 -18.88
N VAL A 6 -14.08 -28.78 -19.12
CA VAL A 6 -12.65 -29.07 -18.86
C VAL A 6 -11.76 -28.59 -20.02
N ILE A 7 -12.30 -28.53 -21.24
CA ILE A 7 -11.52 -28.18 -22.44
C ILE A 7 -11.33 -26.65 -22.56
N GLN A 8 -12.21 -25.84 -22.01
CA GLN A 8 -12.08 -24.38 -22.02
C GLN A 8 -10.98 -23.84 -21.10
N ARG A 9 -10.46 -24.64 -20.16
CA ARG A 9 -9.36 -24.24 -19.28
C ARG A 9 -7.96 -24.51 -19.83
N LEU A 10 -7.84 -25.14 -20.97
CA LEU A 10 -6.55 -25.52 -21.56
C LEU A 10 -6.19 -24.76 -22.84
N SER A 11 -6.96 -23.75 -23.22
CA SER A 11 -6.66 -22.93 -24.41
C SER A 11 -6.05 -21.56 -24.07
N THR A 12 -5.16 -21.49 -23.10
CA THR A 12 -4.14 -20.44 -23.12
C THR A 12 -3.09 -20.88 -24.13
N THR A 13 -3.04 -20.16 -25.25
CA THR A 13 -2.00 -20.39 -26.25
C THR A 13 -0.62 -20.28 -25.58
N PRO A 14 0.37 -21.11 -25.95
CA PRO A 14 1.72 -21.03 -25.40
C PRO A 14 2.32 -19.61 -25.47
N GLU A 15 1.95 -18.86 -26.49
CA GLU A 15 2.36 -17.46 -26.71
C GLU A 15 1.84 -16.53 -25.63
N ALA A 16 0.55 -16.60 -25.28
CA ALA A 16 -0.04 -15.80 -24.20
C ALA A 16 0.61 -16.11 -22.84
N SER A 17 1.02 -17.35 -22.60
CA SER A 17 1.73 -17.75 -21.38
C SER A 17 3.14 -17.16 -21.30
N ILE A 18 3.84 -17.09 -22.45
CA ILE A 18 5.19 -16.50 -22.52
C ILE A 18 5.12 -14.97 -22.33
N GLU A 19 4.17 -14.30 -22.97
CA GLU A 19 3.94 -12.85 -22.81
C GLU A 19 3.63 -12.51 -21.34
N ASN A 20 2.75 -13.26 -20.69
CA ASN A 20 2.42 -13.08 -19.29
C ASN A 20 3.63 -13.28 -18.36
N LEU A 21 4.50 -14.25 -18.66
CA LEU A 21 5.73 -14.48 -17.90
C LEU A 21 6.74 -13.33 -18.09
N GLN A 22 6.86 -12.82 -19.31
CA GLN A 22 7.74 -11.68 -19.60
C GLN A 22 7.25 -10.40 -18.93
N GLU A 23 5.96 -10.14 -18.96
CA GLU A 23 5.33 -9.02 -18.28
C GLU A 23 5.51 -9.12 -16.77
N HIS A 24 5.24 -10.27 -16.19
CA HIS A 24 5.47 -10.50 -14.76
C HIS A 24 6.93 -10.26 -14.37
N ARG A 25 7.86 -10.76 -15.15
CA ARG A 25 9.29 -10.56 -14.95
C ARG A 25 9.68 -9.08 -15.03
N TYR A 26 9.10 -8.33 -15.97
CA TYR A 26 9.31 -6.89 -16.10
C TYR A 26 9.00 -6.17 -14.77
N TRP A 27 7.82 -6.42 -14.22
CA TRP A 27 7.40 -5.78 -12.98
C TRP A 27 8.25 -6.17 -11.78
N LEU A 28 8.72 -7.41 -11.71
CA LEU A 28 9.62 -7.87 -10.66
C LEU A 28 11.02 -7.25 -10.72
N GLN A 29 11.44 -6.77 -11.89
CA GLN A 29 12.72 -6.09 -12.07
C GLN A 29 12.67 -4.61 -11.74
N CYS A 30 11.49 -4.04 -11.53
CA CYS A 30 11.36 -2.64 -11.15
C CYS A 30 12.10 -2.34 -9.86
N GLU A 31 12.77 -1.22 -9.85
CA GLU A 31 13.45 -0.66 -8.68
C GLU A 31 12.55 0.36 -7.99
N ARG A 32 12.62 0.37 -6.68
CA ARG A 32 11.84 1.26 -5.83
C ARG A 32 12.75 2.16 -5.03
N ALA A 33 12.34 3.41 -4.94
CA ALA A 33 12.89 4.39 -4.01
C ALA A 33 11.73 5.09 -3.31
N TYR A 34 12.00 5.76 -2.22
CA TYR A 34 10.97 6.42 -1.42
C TYR A 34 11.34 7.89 -1.21
N THR A 35 10.32 8.72 -1.21
CA THR A 35 10.45 10.14 -0.92
C THR A 35 9.43 10.54 0.14
N TYR A 36 9.68 11.68 0.77
CA TYR A 36 8.85 12.23 1.83
C TYR A 36 8.12 13.47 1.35
N GLN A 37 6.82 13.52 1.57
CA GLN A 37 6.01 14.70 1.31
C GLN A 37 5.44 15.23 2.61
N PRO A 38 5.74 16.49 2.99
CA PRO A 38 5.18 17.07 4.20
C PRO A 38 3.71 17.42 4.04
N ILE A 39 2.94 17.18 5.09
CA ILE A 39 1.53 17.57 5.22
C ILE A 39 1.43 18.58 6.35
N TYR A 40 0.93 19.77 6.03
CA TYR A 40 0.79 20.86 6.98
C TYR A 40 -0.65 21.05 7.44
N ARG A 41 -0.82 21.50 8.66
CA ARG A 41 -2.09 22.03 9.16
C ARG A 41 -2.38 23.40 8.53
N THR A 42 -3.62 23.85 8.63
CA THR A 42 -4.04 25.15 8.16
C THR A 42 -3.32 26.31 8.85
N ASP A 43 -2.79 26.09 10.07
CA ASP A 43 -1.97 27.06 10.81
C ASP A 43 -0.49 27.05 10.40
N GLY A 44 -0.11 26.27 9.38
CA GLY A 44 1.25 26.17 8.86
C GLY A 44 2.17 25.21 9.61
N ARG A 45 1.70 24.53 10.65
CA ARG A 45 2.49 23.54 11.39
C ARG A 45 2.55 22.21 10.63
N LEU A 46 3.72 21.59 10.63
CA LEU A 46 3.90 20.25 10.11
C LEU A 46 3.09 19.25 10.94
N MET A 47 2.16 18.55 10.31
CA MET A 47 1.29 17.57 10.94
C MET A 47 1.78 16.14 10.71
N ALA A 48 2.15 15.85 9.49
CA ALA A 48 2.52 14.50 9.08
C ALA A 48 3.50 14.54 7.90
N ILE A 49 4.11 13.42 7.65
CA ILE A 49 4.94 13.17 6.48
C ILE A 49 4.38 11.94 5.77
N GLU A 50 3.99 12.11 4.52
CA GLU A 50 3.56 11.02 3.65
C GLU A 50 4.77 10.40 2.95
N ILE A 51 4.81 9.07 2.90
CA ILE A 51 5.80 8.34 2.11
C ILE A 51 5.23 8.06 0.73
N LEU A 52 5.97 8.46 -0.29
CA LEU A 52 5.64 8.21 -1.69
C LEU A 52 6.65 7.24 -2.29
N THR A 53 6.15 6.32 -3.09
CA THR A 53 6.97 5.35 -3.82
C THR A 53 7.36 5.90 -5.19
N LEU A 54 8.64 5.83 -5.51
CA LEU A 54 9.19 6.11 -6.82
C LEU A 54 9.56 4.78 -7.47
N VAL A 55 9.08 4.56 -8.68
CA VAL A 55 9.31 3.31 -9.42
C VAL A 55 10.02 3.60 -10.72
N THR A 56 11.07 2.85 -11.01
CA THR A 56 11.80 2.87 -12.28
C THR A 56 12.07 1.44 -12.73
N HIS A 57 12.36 1.26 -14.02
CA HIS A 57 12.80 -0.02 -14.56
C HIS A 57 14.26 0.09 -15.01
N PRO A 58 15.10 -0.93 -14.79
CA PRO A 58 16.52 -0.90 -15.19
C PRO A 58 16.74 -0.65 -16.67
N SER A 59 15.79 -1.05 -17.52
CA SER A 59 15.86 -0.79 -18.98
C SER A 59 15.68 0.68 -19.36
N ASN A 60 15.08 1.49 -18.47
CA ASN A 60 14.92 2.93 -18.66
C ASN A 60 14.93 3.65 -17.30
N PRO A 61 16.11 3.78 -16.66
CA PRO A 61 16.23 4.25 -15.27
C PRO A 61 15.89 5.73 -15.10
N THR A 62 15.79 6.50 -16.17
CA THR A 62 15.45 7.93 -16.12
C THR A 62 13.94 8.19 -16.20
N GLN A 63 13.16 7.19 -16.64
CA GLN A 63 11.72 7.31 -16.77
C GLN A 63 11.03 6.73 -15.52
N ARG A 64 10.24 7.55 -14.86
CA ARG A 64 9.40 7.11 -13.75
C ARG A 64 8.16 6.39 -14.23
N ILE A 65 7.85 5.30 -13.56
CA ILE A 65 6.60 4.56 -13.71
C ILE A 65 5.63 5.07 -12.65
N ALA A 66 4.38 5.32 -13.04
CA ALA A 66 3.36 5.70 -12.07
C ALA A 66 3.18 4.62 -11.00
N PRO A 67 3.25 4.94 -9.71
CA PRO A 67 3.11 3.96 -8.63
C PRO A 67 1.83 3.13 -8.73
N ASP A 68 0.72 3.76 -9.07
CA ASP A 68 -0.58 3.11 -9.24
C ASP A 68 -0.54 1.98 -10.27
N ARG A 69 0.15 2.22 -11.39
CA ARG A 69 0.33 1.21 -12.42
C ARG A 69 1.18 0.04 -11.91
N TYR A 70 2.28 0.34 -11.24
CA TYR A 70 3.13 -0.69 -10.63
C TYR A 70 2.35 -1.55 -9.64
N PHE A 71 1.65 -0.93 -8.70
CA PHE A 71 0.89 -1.65 -7.68
C PHE A 71 -0.28 -2.44 -8.24
N ALA A 72 -0.87 -2.01 -9.36
CA ALA A 72 -1.90 -2.78 -10.05
C ALA A 72 -1.37 -4.08 -10.67
N GLU A 73 -0.10 -4.11 -11.08
CA GLU A 73 0.51 -5.22 -11.80
C GLU A 73 1.23 -6.24 -10.89
N VAL A 74 1.70 -5.81 -9.73
CA VAL A 74 2.40 -6.70 -8.80
C VAL A 74 1.44 -7.39 -7.84
N ALA A 75 1.80 -8.60 -7.42
CA ALA A 75 1.00 -9.37 -6.47
C ALA A 75 1.01 -8.73 -5.08
N VAL A 76 0.02 -9.09 -4.25
CA VAL A 76 -0.10 -8.62 -2.85
C VAL A 76 1.18 -8.88 -2.06
N ARG A 77 1.87 -9.99 -2.32
CA ARG A 77 3.14 -10.30 -1.66
C ARG A 77 4.20 -9.20 -1.91
N GLN A 78 4.36 -8.75 -3.15
CA GLN A 78 5.30 -7.67 -3.48
C GLN A 78 4.86 -6.34 -2.86
N ARG A 79 3.55 -6.08 -2.79
CA ARG A 79 3.04 -4.89 -2.10
C ARG A 79 3.32 -4.93 -0.61
N LEU A 80 3.25 -6.10 0.03
CA LEU A 80 3.67 -6.28 1.43
C LEU A 80 5.18 -6.05 1.61
N ASP A 81 6.00 -6.48 0.65
CA ASP A 81 7.45 -6.24 0.67
C ASP A 81 7.75 -4.74 0.61
N VAL A 82 7.04 -3.99 -0.25
CA VAL A 82 7.14 -2.52 -0.30
C VAL A 82 6.75 -1.89 1.04
N LEU A 83 5.65 -2.34 1.61
CA LEU A 83 5.19 -1.86 2.90
C LEU A 83 6.21 -2.13 4.02
N GLU A 84 6.79 -3.32 4.05
CA GLU A 84 7.86 -3.66 4.99
C GLU A 84 9.08 -2.75 4.82
N GLU A 85 9.51 -2.50 3.59
CA GLU A 85 10.62 -1.58 3.30
C GLU A 85 10.34 -0.18 3.85
N GLN A 86 9.14 0.35 3.61
CA GLN A 86 8.73 1.66 4.09
C GLN A 86 8.68 1.73 5.63
N LEU A 87 8.09 0.72 6.28
CA LEU A 87 8.02 0.67 7.74
C LEU A 87 9.40 0.56 8.39
N ARG A 88 10.30 -0.23 7.81
CA ARG A 88 11.68 -0.34 8.29
C ARG A 88 12.45 0.96 8.12
N MET A 89 12.27 1.64 7.00
CA MET A 89 12.86 2.95 6.78
C MET A 89 12.35 3.97 7.80
N LEU A 90 11.05 3.98 8.07
CA LEU A 90 10.44 4.83 9.09
C LEU A 90 10.97 4.51 10.50
N ALA A 91 11.16 3.25 10.83
CA ALA A 91 11.70 2.83 12.11
C ALA A 91 13.09 3.44 12.38
N THR A 92 13.90 3.66 11.35
CA THR A 92 15.19 4.35 11.49
C THR A 92 15.06 5.83 11.85
N LYS A 93 13.88 6.41 11.67
CA LYS A 93 13.58 7.82 11.93
C LYS A 93 12.69 8.04 13.17
N GLN A 94 12.49 7.00 13.96
CA GLN A 94 11.66 7.04 15.17
C GLN A 94 11.95 8.24 16.08
N PRO A 95 13.20 8.59 16.41
CA PRO A 95 13.48 9.74 17.27
C PRO A 95 12.92 11.06 16.73
N PHE A 96 12.96 11.24 15.41
CA PHE A 96 12.40 12.44 14.76
C PHE A 96 10.88 12.53 14.96
N PHE A 97 10.15 11.45 14.69
CA PHE A 97 8.70 11.43 14.78
C PHE A 97 8.22 11.59 16.23
N GLU A 98 8.85 10.93 17.17
CA GLU A 98 8.52 11.01 18.58
C GLU A 98 8.85 12.38 19.18
N GLN A 99 10.03 12.92 18.87
CA GLN A 99 10.48 14.21 19.41
C GLN A 99 9.60 15.37 18.91
N HIS A 100 9.12 15.33 17.68
CA HIS A 100 8.36 16.40 17.05
C HIS A 100 6.85 16.18 17.07
N ASP A 101 6.38 15.05 17.60
CA ASP A 101 4.96 14.67 17.61
C ASP A 101 4.32 14.75 16.23
N ILE A 102 5.00 14.14 15.26
CA ILE A 102 4.62 14.13 13.85
C ILE A 102 4.23 12.71 13.46
N LEU A 103 3.19 12.59 12.64
CA LEU A 103 2.73 11.31 12.10
C LEU A 103 3.44 10.98 10.78
N ALA A 104 3.56 9.70 10.48
CA ALA A 104 3.92 9.22 9.16
C ALA A 104 2.72 8.56 8.50
N SER A 105 2.43 8.94 7.26
CA SER A 105 1.36 8.35 6.45
C SER A 105 1.95 7.39 5.42
N VAL A 106 1.41 6.19 5.36
CA VAL A 106 1.81 5.11 4.45
C VAL A 106 0.61 4.67 3.64
N ASN A 107 0.72 4.72 2.32
CA ASN A 107 -0.34 4.30 1.42
C ASN A 107 -0.47 2.77 1.39
N VAL A 108 -1.70 2.28 1.46
CA VAL A 108 -2.03 0.86 1.41
C VAL A 108 -3.34 0.64 0.66
N ASP A 109 -3.39 -0.39 -0.17
CA ASP A 109 -4.65 -0.83 -0.77
C ASP A 109 -5.38 -1.86 0.11
N GLY A 110 -6.67 -2.07 -0.15
CA GLY A 110 -7.51 -2.96 0.64
C GLY A 110 -6.98 -4.40 0.74
N PRO A 111 -6.66 -5.09 -0.37
CA PRO A 111 -6.12 -6.45 -0.34
C PRO A 111 -4.80 -6.55 0.44
N THR A 112 -3.91 -5.57 0.31
CA THR A 112 -2.65 -5.54 1.06
C THR A 112 -2.90 -5.33 2.55
N LEU A 113 -3.84 -4.47 2.92
CA LEU A 113 -4.24 -4.26 4.32
C LEU A 113 -4.80 -5.54 4.95
N LEU A 114 -5.64 -6.29 4.23
CA LEU A 114 -6.17 -7.57 4.68
C LEU A 114 -5.06 -8.62 4.87
N ALA A 115 -4.10 -8.69 3.94
CA ALA A 115 -2.94 -9.58 4.05
C ALA A 115 -2.02 -9.17 5.21
N LEU A 116 -1.85 -7.89 5.45
CA LEU A 116 -1.08 -7.35 6.57
C LEU A 116 -1.61 -7.83 7.91
N ARG A 117 -2.93 -7.91 8.09
CA ARG A 117 -3.56 -8.41 9.33
C ARG A 117 -3.17 -9.85 9.67
N GLN A 118 -2.83 -10.65 8.68
CA GLN A 118 -2.43 -12.06 8.85
C GLN A 118 -0.91 -12.22 8.96
N ASN A 119 -0.15 -11.14 8.85
CA ASN A 119 1.30 -11.16 8.90
C ASN A 119 1.81 -10.76 10.30
N ALA A 120 2.07 -11.75 11.15
CA ALA A 120 2.48 -11.51 12.53
C ALA A 120 3.78 -10.70 12.65
N LYS A 121 4.73 -10.88 11.72
CA LYS A 121 6.00 -10.13 11.70
C LYS A 121 5.77 -8.65 11.45
N LEU A 122 4.94 -8.30 10.48
CA LEU A 122 4.62 -6.92 10.19
C LEU A 122 3.74 -6.29 11.28
N GLN A 123 2.83 -7.05 11.88
CA GLN A 123 2.05 -6.61 13.03
C GLN A 123 2.96 -6.22 14.21
N ALA A 124 3.96 -7.04 14.51
CA ALA A 124 4.93 -6.75 15.56
C ALA A 124 5.74 -5.48 15.26
N LEU A 125 6.13 -5.28 14.00
CA LEU A 125 6.84 -4.07 13.58
C LEU A 125 5.96 -2.82 13.74
N ILE A 126 4.71 -2.88 13.28
CA ILE A 126 3.75 -1.76 13.38
C ILE A 126 3.48 -1.40 14.83
N ALA A 127 3.40 -2.38 15.73
CA ALA A 127 3.19 -2.13 17.15
C ALA A 127 4.32 -1.29 17.77
N THR A 128 5.51 -1.28 17.19
CA THR A 128 6.65 -0.44 17.63
C THR A 128 6.62 0.97 17.04
N LEU A 129 5.68 1.29 16.14
CA LEU A 129 5.59 2.53 15.38
C LEU A 129 4.22 3.21 15.59
N PRO A 130 3.88 3.67 16.81
CA PRO A 130 2.55 4.18 17.13
C PRO A 130 2.20 5.49 16.40
N TRP A 131 3.17 6.15 15.83
CA TRP A 131 3.03 7.38 15.04
C TRP A 131 2.79 7.13 13.54
N VAL A 132 2.76 5.88 13.10
CA VAL A 132 2.42 5.52 11.71
C VAL A 132 0.90 5.48 11.53
N ARG A 133 0.43 5.98 10.39
CA ARG A 133 -0.97 5.93 9.93
C ARG A 133 -1.02 5.28 8.55
N PHE A 134 -2.00 4.44 8.32
CA PHE A 134 -2.26 3.85 7.02
C PHE A 134 -3.33 4.65 6.29
N GLU A 135 -3.01 5.04 5.07
CA GLU A 135 -3.91 5.75 4.19
C GLU A 135 -4.42 4.79 3.13
N LEU A 136 -5.74 4.54 3.16
CA LEU A 136 -6.36 3.60 2.23
C LEU A 136 -6.56 4.28 0.87
N VAL A 137 -5.88 3.74 -0.16
CA VAL A 137 -6.02 4.25 -1.52
C VAL A 137 -7.18 3.54 -2.25
N GLU A 138 -7.99 4.31 -2.96
CA GLU A 138 -9.27 3.85 -3.54
C GLU A 138 -9.16 2.94 -4.76
N HIS A 139 -7.98 2.76 -5.33
CA HIS A 139 -7.80 2.08 -6.63
C HIS A 139 -8.21 0.61 -6.65
N VAL A 140 -8.43 0.02 -5.52
CA VAL A 140 -8.90 -1.35 -5.41
C VAL A 140 -10.25 -1.33 -4.71
N ARG A 141 -11.31 -1.60 -5.48
CA ARG A 141 -12.63 -1.84 -4.90
C ARG A 141 -12.50 -2.93 -3.84
N LEU A 142 -12.73 -2.57 -2.59
CA LEU A 142 -12.89 -3.53 -1.52
C LEU A 142 -14.02 -4.48 -1.93
N PRO A 143 -13.83 -5.81 -1.81
CA PRO A 143 -14.94 -6.74 -1.97
C PRO A 143 -16.06 -6.27 -1.04
N GLN A 144 -17.26 -6.11 -1.57
CA GLN A 144 -18.41 -5.59 -0.80
C GLN A 144 -18.74 -6.43 0.43
N ASP A 145 -18.27 -7.67 0.48
CA ASP A 145 -18.50 -8.63 1.56
C ASP A 145 -17.43 -8.64 2.65
N SER A 146 -16.23 -8.11 2.37
CA SER A 146 -15.27 -7.88 3.44
C SER A 146 -15.66 -6.58 4.11
N SER A 147 -16.34 -6.69 5.20
CA SER A 147 -16.88 -5.57 5.92
C SER A 147 -15.86 -4.46 6.05
N PHE A 148 -16.15 -3.31 5.46
CA PHE A 148 -15.46 -2.04 5.69
C PHE A 148 -15.24 -1.80 7.20
N ALA A 149 -16.18 -2.23 8.04
CA ALA A 149 -16.06 -2.28 9.48
C ALA A 149 -14.82 -3.04 9.96
N SER A 150 -14.52 -4.20 9.37
CA SER A 150 -13.32 -4.99 9.70
C SER A 150 -12.01 -4.27 9.37
N ILE A 151 -12.01 -3.39 8.39
CA ILE A 151 -10.85 -2.57 8.03
C ILE A 151 -10.72 -1.38 8.97
N CYS A 152 -11.83 -0.76 9.34
CA CYS A 152 -11.87 0.35 10.30
C CYS A 152 -11.46 -0.09 11.72
N GLU A 153 -11.64 -1.36 12.08
CA GLU A 153 -11.17 -1.94 13.34
C GLU A 153 -9.65 -2.10 13.40
N TYR A 154 -8.95 -1.86 12.30
CA TYR A 154 -7.51 -2.09 12.20
C TYR A 154 -6.65 -1.04 12.90
N GLY A 155 -7.20 -0.13 13.64
CA GLY A 155 -6.44 0.89 14.34
C GLY A 155 -6.27 2.17 13.54
N PRO A 156 -5.10 2.81 13.55
CA PRO A 156 -4.91 4.16 13.03
C PRO A 156 -4.96 4.22 11.49
N LEU A 157 -6.15 4.07 10.93
CA LEU A 157 -6.43 4.15 9.51
C LEU A 157 -6.87 5.57 9.14
N TRP A 158 -6.21 6.15 8.14
CA TRP A 158 -6.69 7.32 7.43
C TRP A 158 -7.30 6.89 6.10
N LEU A 159 -8.40 7.52 5.72
CA LEU A 159 -9.01 7.31 4.43
C LEU A 159 -8.63 8.48 3.52
N ASP A 160 -7.89 8.20 2.45
CA ASP A 160 -7.58 9.17 1.42
C ASP A 160 -8.78 9.33 0.47
N ASP A 161 -9.01 10.57 -0.02
CA ASP A 161 -9.95 10.94 -1.09
C ASP A 161 -11.41 10.49 -0.95
N PHE A 162 -11.84 10.01 0.19
CA PHE A 162 -13.27 9.97 0.50
C PHE A 162 -13.78 11.40 0.70
N GLY A 163 -13.88 12.16 -0.37
CA GLY A 163 -14.35 13.53 -0.40
C GLY A 163 -15.04 13.99 0.86
N THR A 164 -14.46 14.95 1.53
CA THR A 164 -15.04 15.92 2.45
C THR A 164 -15.86 15.46 3.66
N GLY A 165 -16.26 14.18 3.81
CA GLY A 165 -17.19 13.80 4.89
C GLY A 165 -16.76 12.65 5.77
N MET A 166 -15.85 11.80 5.34
CA MET A 166 -15.51 10.54 6.02
C MET A 166 -14.04 10.42 6.44
N ALA A 167 -13.27 11.47 6.32
CA ALA A 167 -11.82 11.46 6.49
C ALA A 167 -11.30 11.32 7.93
N ASN A 168 -12.17 11.25 8.94
CA ASN A 168 -11.73 11.32 10.33
C ASN A 168 -12.39 10.28 11.24
N PHE A 169 -12.18 9.01 10.98
CA PHE A 169 -12.54 7.97 11.95
C PHE A 169 -11.61 7.93 13.19
N SER A 170 -10.43 8.56 13.11
CA SER A 170 -9.48 8.61 14.23
C SER A 170 -9.66 9.79 15.18
N ARG A 171 -10.69 10.65 14.99
CA ARG A 171 -10.92 11.83 15.85
C ARG A 171 -11.79 11.59 17.07
N SER A 172 -12.29 10.39 17.30
CA SER A 172 -13.24 10.10 18.38
C SER A 172 -12.59 9.71 19.71
N GLU A 173 -11.28 9.71 19.84
CA GLU A 173 -10.61 9.31 21.08
C GLU A 173 -9.84 10.42 21.79
N GLU A 174 -10.02 11.68 21.40
CA GLU A 174 -9.52 12.82 22.17
C GLU A 174 -10.66 13.56 22.87
N HIS A 175 -11.16 12.96 23.94
CA HIS A 175 -11.81 13.67 25.02
C HIS A 175 -11.45 13.02 26.35
#